data_a960db76dfe56f324818b9a51aceea54
#
_entry.id   a960db76dfe56f324818b9a51aceea54
#
_cell.length_a   1.000
_cell.length_b   1.000
_cell.length_c   1.000
_cell.angle_alpha   90.00
_cell.angle_beta   90.00
_cell.angle_gamma   90.00
#
_symmetry.space_group_name_H-M   'P 1'
#
loop_
_entity.id
_entity.type
_entity.pdbx_description
1 polymer ?
#
loop_
_entity_poly.entity_id
_entity_poly.type
_entity_poly.pdbx_seq_one_letter_code
_entity_poly.pdbx_strand_id
1 'polypeptide(L)'
;IAAVRVEEYDRGVVLPHEYTRLEWVNDRVRLMGVARANYSTLLVIFRDNLRSTVGGILRAVAGGKPTAVAAPPDMHALRLWRVTDPGTQEVMTNALAGAQLFIADGHHRYEAALRYRSRVRSEREVGPDESINFRIMMLVAMDEPGLMTLGYHRAIHRATFDELGELREVIAGTCELTL
;
A
#
# COMPACT_ATOMS: atom_id res chain seq x y z
N ILE A 1 1.09 0.79 -10.86
CA ILE A 1 -0.09 0.12 -10.30
C ILE A 1 -0.17 -1.26 -10.95
N ALA A 2 -0.31 -2.31 -10.12
CA ALA A 2 -0.38 -3.69 -10.58
C ALA A 2 -1.38 -4.49 -9.74
N ALA A 3 -1.83 -5.62 -10.28
CA ALA A 3 -2.51 -6.65 -9.50
C ALA A 3 -1.44 -7.51 -8.83
N VAL A 4 -1.40 -7.48 -7.50
CA VAL A 4 -0.42 -8.21 -6.68
C VAL A 4 -1.15 -9.33 -5.96
N ARG A 5 -0.54 -10.51 -5.94
CA ARG A 5 -1.09 -11.67 -5.23
C ARG A 5 -1.17 -11.38 -3.74
N VAL A 6 -2.29 -11.70 -3.14
CA VAL A 6 -2.52 -11.57 -1.71
C VAL A 6 -1.84 -12.75 -1.00
N GLU A 7 -0.93 -12.47 -0.09
CA GLU A 7 -0.19 -13.46 0.70
C GLU A 7 -0.46 -13.26 2.19
N GLU A 8 -0.48 -14.35 2.96
CA GLU A 8 -0.58 -14.27 4.42
C GLU A 8 0.68 -13.60 5.01
N TYR A 9 0.53 -12.87 6.11
CA TYR A 9 1.63 -12.12 6.70
C TYR A 9 2.81 -12.98 7.17
N ASP A 10 2.54 -14.19 7.62
CA ASP A 10 3.54 -15.16 8.07
C ASP A 10 4.49 -15.63 6.95
N ARG A 11 4.11 -15.42 5.69
CA ARG A 11 4.98 -15.67 4.54
C ARG A 11 6.08 -14.62 4.37
N GLY A 12 6.01 -13.50 5.07
CA GLY A 12 7.03 -12.45 5.01
C GLY A 12 7.16 -11.73 3.67
N VAL A 13 6.20 -11.92 2.76
CA VAL A 13 6.17 -11.26 1.44
C VAL A 13 5.54 -9.88 1.54
N VAL A 14 4.41 -9.78 2.21
CA VAL A 14 3.71 -8.50 2.45
C VAL A 14 3.72 -8.23 3.94
N LEU A 15 4.28 -7.09 4.33
CA LEU A 15 4.54 -6.73 5.72
C LEU A 15 3.73 -5.50 6.14
N PRO A 16 2.92 -5.61 7.20
CA PRO A 16 2.22 -4.48 7.80
C PRO A 16 3.13 -3.77 8.82
N HIS A 17 2.80 -2.52 9.16
CA HIS A 17 3.43 -1.77 10.25
C HIS A 17 2.42 -1.26 11.28
N GLU A 18 1.13 -1.54 11.10
CA GLU A 18 0.10 -1.18 12.09
C GLU A 18 -0.91 -2.30 12.27
N TYR A 19 -1.58 -2.30 13.43
CA TYR A 19 -2.71 -3.17 13.69
C TYR A 19 -3.99 -2.61 13.07
N THR A 20 -4.83 -3.52 12.59
CA THR A 20 -6.12 -3.16 12.00
C THR A 20 -7.24 -3.23 13.03
N ARG A 21 -8.26 -2.37 12.85
CA ARG A 21 -9.49 -2.40 13.64
C ARG A 21 -10.49 -3.33 12.97
N LEU A 22 -10.98 -4.31 13.73
CA LEU A 22 -11.86 -5.36 13.21
C LEU A 22 -13.15 -4.82 12.57
N GLU A 23 -13.72 -3.79 13.14
CA GLU A 23 -14.92 -3.13 12.62
C GLU A 23 -14.71 -2.61 11.20
N TRP A 24 -13.60 -1.90 10.97
CA TRP A 24 -13.26 -1.34 9.65
C TRP A 24 -12.92 -2.42 8.63
N VAL A 25 -12.26 -3.49 9.08
CA VAL A 25 -11.96 -4.64 8.22
C VAL A 25 -13.28 -5.31 7.78
N ASN A 26 -14.20 -5.57 8.71
CA ASN A 26 -15.48 -6.22 8.41
C ASN A 26 -16.35 -5.39 7.46
N ASP A 27 -16.34 -4.05 7.60
CA ASP A 27 -17.01 -3.17 6.65
C ASP A 27 -16.46 -3.33 5.23
N ARG A 28 -15.13 -3.37 5.08
CA ARG A 28 -14.47 -3.59 3.79
C ARG A 28 -14.73 -4.99 3.21
N VAL A 29 -14.79 -6.02 4.05
CA VAL A 29 -15.15 -7.38 3.63
C VAL A 29 -16.57 -7.42 3.07
N ARG A 30 -17.54 -6.74 3.75
CA ARG A 30 -18.91 -6.61 3.25
C ARG A 30 -18.97 -5.90 1.91
N LEU A 31 -18.28 -4.77 1.80
CA LEU A 31 -18.19 -4.02 0.55
C LEU A 31 -17.64 -4.86 -0.59
N MET A 32 -16.55 -5.61 -0.37
CA MET A 32 -15.97 -6.50 -1.37
C MET A 32 -16.96 -7.60 -1.78
N GLY A 33 -17.72 -8.15 -0.83
CA GLY A 33 -18.72 -9.18 -1.09
C GLY A 33 -19.87 -8.72 -2.00
N VAL A 34 -20.32 -7.48 -1.81
CA VAL A 34 -21.42 -6.88 -2.60
C VAL A 34 -20.91 -6.43 -3.97
N ALA A 35 -19.83 -5.71 -3.99
CA ALA A 35 -19.36 -5.02 -5.18
C ALA A 35 -18.49 -5.88 -6.09
N ARG A 36 -17.86 -6.93 -5.55
CA ARG A 36 -16.91 -7.82 -6.26
C ARG A 36 -15.83 -7.05 -7.01
N ALA A 37 -15.37 -5.94 -6.44
CA ALA A 37 -14.42 -5.02 -7.06
C ALA A 37 -13.41 -4.48 -6.05
N ASN A 38 -12.26 -4.03 -6.60
CA ASN A 38 -11.25 -3.26 -5.88
C ASN A 38 -11.51 -1.77 -6.11
N TYR A 39 -12.01 -1.04 -5.10
CA TYR A 39 -12.34 0.38 -5.24
C TYR A 39 -11.17 1.34 -5.11
N SER A 40 -10.13 0.94 -4.40
CA SER A 40 -8.95 1.78 -4.20
C SER A 40 -7.69 0.95 -4.14
N THR A 41 -6.60 1.53 -4.59
CA THR A 41 -5.28 0.92 -4.51
C THR A 41 -4.76 0.96 -3.07
N LEU A 42 -3.94 -0.01 -2.69
CA LEU A 42 -3.04 0.14 -1.55
C LEU A 42 -1.81 0.92 -1.99
N LEU A 43 -1.20 1.66 -1.08
CA LEU A 43 0.15 2.17 -1.26
C LEU A 43 1.13 1.20 -0.60
N VAL A 44 2.04 0.67 -1.40
CA VAL A 44 3.02 -0.31 -0.97
C VAL A 44 4.39 0.16 -1.41
N ILE A 45 5.36 0.09 -0.50
CA ILE A 45 6.74 0.45 -0.79
C ILE A 45 7.61 -0.81 -0.79
N PHE A 46 8.66 -0.81 -1.60
CA PHE A 46 9.60 -1.91 -1.71
C PHE A 46 11.03 -1.38 -1.86
N ARG A 47 12.00 -2.21 -1.47
CA ARG A 47 13.40 -1.89 -1.72
C ARG A 47 13.74 -2.25 -3.16
N ASP A 48 14.06 -1.25 -3.97
CA ASP A 48 14.57 -1.48 -5.32
C ASP A 48 16.08 -1.72 -5.25
N ASN A 49 16.46 -2.96 -4.97
CA ASN A 49 17.88 -3.38 -5.01
C ASN A 49 18.44 -3.36 -6.45
N LEU A 50 17.58 -3.17 -7.43
CA LEU A 50 17.85 -3.14 -8.85
C LEU A 50 17.44 -1.79 -9.47
N ARG A 51 17.82 -0.69 -8.83
CA ARG A 51 17.56 0.71 -9.25
C ARG A 51 17.51 0.96 -10.75
N SER A 52 18.15 0.09 -11.54
CA SER A 52 18.20 0.23 -12.98
C SER A 52 17.05 -0.44 -13.73
N THR A 53 16.40 -1.48 -13.18
CA THR A 53 15.45 -2.28 -13.95
C THR A 53 14.04 -1.69 -13.91
N VAL A 54 13.36 -1.67 -12.76
CA VAL A 54 11.98 -1.15 -12.68
C VAL A 54 11.94 0.34 -12.97
N GLY A 55 12.78 1.12 -12.33
CA GLY A 55 12.88 2.57 -12.56
C GLY A 55 13.27 2.93 -14.00
N GLY A 56 14.14 2.14 -14.64
CA GLY A 56 14.51 2.30 -16.05
C GLY A 56 13.34 2.07 -16.99
N ILE A 57 12.57 1.00 -16.77
CA ILE A 57 11.36 0.69 -17.56
C ILE A 57 10.31 1.78 -17.36
N LEU A 58 10.06 2.22 -16.12
CA LEU A 58 9.08 3.26 -15.85
C LEU A 58 9.45 4.58 -16.54
N ARG A 59 10.73 4.98 -16.53
CA ARG A 59 11.20 6.17 -17.26
C ARG A 59 11.04 6.03 -18.76
N ALA A 60 11.37 4.88 -19.32
CA ALA A 60 11.21 4.61 -20.75
C ALA A 60 9.73 4.70 -21.17
N VAL A 61 8.83 4.09 -20.41
CA VAL A 61 7.37 4.15 -20.64
C VAL A 61 6.86 5.58 -20.48
N ALA A 62 7.32 6.31 -19.47
CA ALA A 62 6.90 7.70 -19.20
C ALA A 62 7.41 8.69 -20.24
N GLY A 63 8.44 8.35 -21.01
CA GLY A 63 8.90 9.12 -22.17
C GLY A 63 7.93 9.11 -23.34
N GLY A 64 6.99 8.14 -23.37
CA GLY A 64 5.95 8.05 -24.38
C GLY A 64 4.70 8.87 -24.06
N LYS A 65 3.73 8.84 -24.97
CA LYS A 65 2.44 9.53 -24.79
C LYS A 65 1.63 8.83 -23.67
N PRO A 66 1.12 9.57 -22.67
CA PRO A 66 0.29 8.97 -21.63
C PRO A 66 -1.04 8.44 -22.19
N THR A 67 -1.52 7.33 -21.64
CA THR A 67 -2.83 6.74 -21.98
C THR A 67 -3.97 7.62 -21.48
N ALA A 68 -3.79 8.26 -20.31
CA ALA A 68 -4.76 9.18 -19.75
C ALA A 68 -4.06 10.30 -18.98
N VAL A 69 -4.70 11.45 -18.92
CA VAL A 69 -4.25 12.61 -18.15
C VAL A 69 -5.45 13.17 -17.39
N ALA A 70 -5.27 13.43 -16.11
CA ALA A 70 -6.20 14.17 -15.28
C ALA A 70 -5.48 15.39 -14.68
N ALA A 71 -6.08 16.55 -14.78
CA ALA A 71 -5.53 17.80 -14.24
C ALA A 71 -6.58 18.48 -13.35
N PRO A 72 -6.74 18.02 -12.09
CA PRO A 72 -7.63 18.69 -11.14
C PRO A 72 -7.16 20.14 -10.89
N PRO A 73 -8.07 21.08 -10.63
CA PRO A 73 -7.75 22.51 -10.53
C PRO A 73 -6.66 22.84 -9.49
N ASP A 74 -6.66 22.14 -8.36
CA ASP A 74 -5.78 22.43 -7.22
C ASP A 74 -4.68 21.37 -7.00
N MET A 75 -4.42 20.56 -8.01
CA MET A 75 -3.45 19.46 -7.92
C MET A 75 -2.52 19.41 -9.13
N HIS A 76 -1.37 18.79 -8.97
CA HIS A 76 -0.51 18.46 -10.09
C HIS A 76 -1.22 17.51 -11.08
N ALA A 77 -0.94 17.69 -12.37
CA ALA A 77 -1.48 16.81 -13.40
C ALA A 77 -1.03 15.36 -13.18
N LEU A 78 -1.99 14.47 -13.12
CA LEU A 78 -1.77 13.02 -13.04
C LEU A 78 -1.71 12.46 -14.46
N ARG A 79 -0.68 11.68 -14.73
CA ARG A 79 -0.50 11.00 -16.03
C ARG A 79 -0.44 9.51 -15.82
N LEU A 80 -1.14 8.77 -16.66
CA LEU A 80 -1.20 7.31 -16.62
C LEU A 80 -0.70 6.73 -17.93
N TRP A 81 0.19 5.76 -17.84
CA TRP A 81 0.66 4.95 -18.96
C TRP A 81 0.27 3.50 -18.73
N ARG A 82 -0.36 2.90 -19.70
CA ARG A 82 -0.71 1.48 -19.64
C ARG A 82 0.38 0.65 -20.31
N VAL A 83 1.00 -0.23 -19.56
CA VAL A 83 1.96 -1.21 -20.08
C VAL A 83 1.21 -2.46 -20.52
N THR A 84 1.16 -2.72 -21.83
CA THR A 84 0.45 -3.86 -22.42
C THR A 84 1.39 -4.85 -23.10
N ASP A 85 2.64 -4.47 -23.29
CA ASP A 85 3.64 -5.36 -23.87
C ASP A 85 3.99 -6.51 -22.91
N PRO A 86 3.76 -7.78 -23.29
CA PRO A 86 3.99 -8.91 -22.40
C PRO A 86 5.46 -9.05 -21.95
N GLY A 87 6.41 -8.75 -22.83
CA GLY A 87 7.83 -8.82 -22.51
C GLY A 87 8.21 -7.81 -21.42
N THR A 88 7.72 -6.57 -21.53
CA THR A 88 7.90 -5.54 -20.50
C THR A 88 7.24 -5.94 -19.17
N GLN A 89 6.04 -6.52 -19.22
CA GLN A 89 5.36 -7.00 -18.02
C GLN A 89 6.14 -8.14 -17.36
N GLU A 90 6.67 -9.07 -18.13
CA GLU A 90 7.49 -10.17 -17.62
C GLU A 90 8.76 -9.67 -16.95
N VAL A 91 9.49 -8.76 -17.58
CA VAL A 91 10.71 -8.16 -17.00
C VAL A 91 10.40 -7.44 -15.68
N MET A 92 9.30 -6.68 -15.61
CA MET A 92 8.87 -6.02 -14.36
C MET A 92 8.48 -7.03 -13.29
N THR A 93 7.75 -8.09 -13.64
CA THR A 93 7.36 -9.15 -12.71
C THR A 93 8.59 -9.87 -12.16
N ASN A 94 9.53 -10.22 -13.02
CA ASN A 94 10.77 -10.89 -12.60
C ASN A 94 11.64 -9.99 -11.72
N ALA A 95 11.71 -8.68 -12.00
CA ALA A 95 12.43 -7.72 -11.18
C ALA A 95 11.83 -7.54 -9.77
N LEU A 96 10.53 -7.77 -9.63
CA LEU A 96 9.82 -7.69 -8.35
C LEU A 96 9.67 -9.07 -7.68
N ALA A 97 10.04 -10.15 -8.36
CA ALA A 97 9.99 -11.50 -7.80
C ALA A 97 10.94 -11.60 -6.58
N GLY A 98 10.40 -12.00 -5.44
CA GLY A 98 11.14 -12.09 -4.18
C GLY A 98 11.31 -10.75 -3.44
N ALA A 99 10.81 -9.64 -3.95
CA ALA A 99 10.79 -8.38 -3.21
C ALA A 99 9.85 -8.45 -2.01
N GLN A 100 10.29 -7.95 -0.86
CA GLN A 100 9.40 -7.71 0.28
C GLN A 100 8.61 -6.41 0.04
N LEU A 101 7.32 -6.48 0.28
CA LEU A 101 6.38 -5.39 0.10
C LEU A 101 5.93 -4.87 1.46
N PHE A 102 6.13 -3.60 1.73
CA PHE A 102 5.73 -2.96 2.98
C PHE A 102 4.49 -2.11 2.74
N ILE A 103 3.40 -2.40 3.42
CA ILE A 103 2.17 -1.62 3.29
C ILE A 103 2.41 -0.24 3.91
N ALA A 104 2.39 0.82 3.10
CA ALA A 104 2.50 2.19 3.57
C ALA A 104 1.12 2.80 3.89
N ASP A 105 0.09 2.44 3.11
CA ASP A 105 -1.31 2.79 3.38
C ASP A 105 -2.26 1.70 2.92
N GLY A 106 -3.31 1.47 3.69
CA GLY A 106 -4.38 0.55 3.36
C GLY A 106 -4.37 -0.79 4.10
N HIS A 107 -3.78 -0.86 5.29
CA HIS A 107 -3.74 -2.07 6.12
C HIS A 107 -5.12 -2.74 6.28
N HIS A 108 -6.16 -1.97 6.59
CA HIS A 108 -7.54 -2.48 6.70
C HIS A 108 -8.04 -3.08 5.38
N ARG A 109 -7.63 -2.50 4.24
CA ARG A 109 -8.01 -3.00 2.90
C ARG A 109 -7.30 -4.30 2.56
N TYR A 110 -6.04 -4.45 2.97
CA TYR A 110 -5.30 -5.69 2.77
C TYR A 110 -5.82 -6.81 3.66
N GLU A 111 -6.00 -6.53 4.95
CA GLU A 111 -6.60 -7.48 5.90
C GLU A 111 -8.01 -7.92 5.44
N ALA A 112 -8.81 -6.99 4.93
CA ALA A 112 -10.11 -7.33 4.35
C ALA A 112 -9.99 -8.26 3.13
N ALA A 113 -8.98 -8.08 2.30
CA ALA A 113 -8.74 -8.96 1.16
C ALA A 113 -8.37 -10.37 1.59
N LEU A 114 -7.52 -10.53 2.61
CA LEU A 114 -7.19 -11.82 3.22
C LEU A 114 -8.46 -12.53 3.73
N ARG A 115 -9.28 -11.84 4.53
CA ARG A 115 -10.50 -12.39 5.11
C ARG A 115 -11.56 -12.71 4.06
N TYR A 116 -11.73 -11.83 3.07
CA TYR A 116 -12.66 -12.07 1.97
C TYR A 116 -12.25 -13.29 1.16
N ARG A 117 -10.98 -13.41 0.80
CA ARG A 117 -10.43 -14.58 0.12
C ARG A 117 -10.65 -15.87 0.92
N SER A 118 -10.33 -15.85 2.22
CA SER A 118 -10.52 -16.97 3.12
C SER A 118 -11.99 -17.42 3.19
N ARG A 119 -12.92 -16.46 3.31
CA ARG A 119 -14.36 -16.73 3.30
C ARG A 119 -14.80 -17.40 2.01
N VAL A 120 -14.43 -16.86 0.85
CA VAL A 120 -14.84 -17.44 -0.43
C VAL A 120 -14.24 -18.84 -0.64
N ARG A 121 -13.00 -19.06 -0.18
CA ARG A 121 -12.37 -20.39 -0.22
C ARG A 121 -13.05 -21.41 0.69
N SER A 122 -13.72 -20.98 1.75
CA SER A 122 -14.53 -21.88 2.58
C SER A 122 -15.88 -22.23 1.95
N GLU A 123 -16.35 -21.42 1.01
CA GLU A 123 -17.65 -21.61 0.33
C GLU A 123 -17.51 -22.36 -1.01
N ARG A 124 -16.35 -22.24 -1.68
CA ARG A 124 -16.08 -22.90 -2.97
C ARG A 124 -14.58 -23.02 -3.25
N GLU A 125 -14.25 -23.86 -4.21
CA GLU A 125 -12.90 -23.89 -4.78
C GLU A 125 -12.59 -22.57 -5.51
N VAL A 126 -11.34 -22.11 -5.37
CA VAL A 126 -10.81 -20.89 -5.98
C VAL A 126 -9.55 -21.25 -6.76
N GLY A 127 -9.60 -21.08 -8.06
CA GLY A 127 -8.45 -21.29 -8.94
C GLY A 127 -7.33 -20.29 -8.66
N PRO A 128 -6.08 -20.63 -9.02
CA PRO A 128 -4.91 -19.81 -8.68
C PRO A 128 -4.94 -18.42 -9.33
N ASP A 129 -5.55 -18.27 -10.50
CA ASP A 129 -5.55 -17.02 -11.27
C ASP A 129 -6.86 -16.23 -11.14
N GLU A 130 -7.76 -16.66 -10.25
CA GLU A 130 -8.97 -15.89 -9.97
C GLU A 130 -8.64 -14.55 -9.32
N SER A 131 -9.39 -13.51 -9.70
CA SER A 131 -9.20 -12.12 -9.26
C SER A 131 -9.23 -11.94 -7.74
N ILE A 132 -9.90 -12.84 -7.02
CA ILE A 132 -9.96 -12.85 -5.56
C ILE A 132 -8.59 -13.09 -4.91
N ASN A 133 -7.65 -13.68 -5.62
CA ASN A 133 -6.29 -13.91 -5.15
C ASN A 133 -5.38 -12.68 -5.32
N PHE A 134 -5.91 -11.59 -5.87
CA PHE A 134 -5.11 -10.40 -6.19
C PHE A 134 -5.72 -9.13 -5.61
N ARG A 135 -4.84 -8.18 -5.29
CA ARG A 135 -5.22 -6.83 -4.87
C ARG A 135 -4.52 -5.80 -5.74
N ILE A 136 -5.23 -4.74 -6.12
CA ILE A 136 -4.62 -3.63 -6.84
C ILE A 136 -3.75 -2.83 -5.87
N MET A 137 -2.46 -2.71 -6.20
CA MET A 137 -1.46 -2.00 -5.39
C MET A 137 -0.71 -0.99 -6.24
N MET A 138 -0.46 0.18 -5.67
CA MET A 138 0.50 1.15 -6.16
C MET A 138 1.84 0.84 -5.50
N LEU A 139 2.80 0.38 -6.30
CA LEU A 139 4.13 -0.01 -5.87
C LEU A 139 5.08 1.16 -6.09
N VAL A 140 5.75 1.60 -5.03
CA VAL A 140 6.71 2.72 -5.06
C VAL A 140 8.03 2.26 -4.45
N ALA A 141 9.13 2.51 -5.13
CA ALA A 141 10.44 2.24 -4.57
C ALA A 141 10.71 3.14 -3.36
N MET A 142 11.33 2.59 -2.30
CA MET A 142 11.61 3.38 -1.07
C MET A 142 12.55 4.56 -1.31
N ASP A 143 13.37 4.48 -2.33
CA ASP A 143 14.33 5.50 -2.72
C ASP A 143 13.83 6.42 -3.84
N GLU A 144 12.54 6.36 -4.17
CA GLU A 144 11.94 7.28 -5.14
C GLU A 144 11.99 8.72 -4.59
N PRO A 145 12.63 9.66 -5.32
CA PRO A 145 12.79 11.05 -4.83
C PRO A 145 11.48 11.78 -4.51
N GLY A 146 10.37 11.34 -5.12
CA GLY A 146 9.04 11.90 -4.86
C GLY A 146 8.34 11.32 -3.62
N LEU A 147 8.91 10.28 -2.99
CA LEU A 147 8.35 9.69 -1.78
C LEU A 147 8.85 10.47 -0.55
N MET A 148 7.93 11.10 0.15
CA MET A 148 8.24 11.83 1.39
C MET A 148 7.54 11.17 2.57
N THR A 149 8.28 10.95 3.65
CA THR A 149 7.72 10.55 4.94
C THR A 149 7.57 11.78 5.81
N LEU A 150 6.33 12.07 6.22
CA LEU A 150 6.01 13.19 7.09
C LEU A 150 5.66 12.71 8.49
N GLY A 151 6.04 13.50 9.50
CA GLY A 151 5.67 13.25 10.90
C GLY A 151 4.16 13.34 11.09
N TYR A 152 3.61 12.42 11.87
CA TYR A 152 2.19 12.44 12.22
C TYR A 152 2.03 13.20 13.55
N HIS A 153 1.98 14.52 13.48
CA HIS A 153 1.90 15.37 14.66
C HIS A 153 0.59 15.18 15.43
N ARG A 154 0.68 15.31 16.75
CA ARG A 154 -0.47 15.29 17.65
C ARG A 154 -0.49 16.59 18.43
N ALA A 155 -1.67 17.20 18.53
CA ALA A 155 -1.91 18.35 19.37
C ALA A 155 -2.87 17.96 20.50
N ILE A 156 -2.49 18.28 21.71
CA ILE A 156 -3.34 18.11 22.88
C ILE A 156 -4.02 19.46 23.14
N HIS A 157 -5.34 19.45 23.13
CA HIS A 157 -6.15 20.63 23.38
C HIS A 157 -6.69 20.62 24.80
N ARG A 158 -6.72 21.80 25.44
CA ARG A 158 -7.31 22.02 26.78
C ARG A 158 -6.65 21.21 27.92
N ALA A 159 -5.37 20.88 27.77
CA ALA A 159 -4.62 20.28 28.87
C ALA A 159 -4.21 21.35 29.89
N THR A 160 -4.28 21.01 31.16
CA THR A 160 -3.74 21.82 32.27
C THR A 160 -2.20 21.67 32.32
N PHE A 161 -1.53 22.57 33.05
CA PHE A 161 -0.07 22.46 33.26
C PHE A 161 0.33 21.17 33.99
N ASP A 162 -0.50 20.73 34.95
CA ASP A 162 -0.24 19.51 35.71
C ASP A 162 -0.34 18.26 34.82
N GLU A 163 -1.39 18.14 34.00
CA GLU A 163 -1.56 17.06 33.03
C GLU A 163 -0.43 17.02 31.97
N LEU A 164 0.07 18.17 31.55
CA LEU A 164 1.23 18.24 30.65
C LEU A 164 2.53 17.81 31.35
N GLY A 165 2.68 18.12 32.65
CA GLY A 165 3.78 17.65 33.48
C GLY A 165 3.80 16.14 33.60
N GLU A 166 2.68 15.53 33.97
CA GLU A 166 2.52 14.07 34.06
C GLU A 166 2.79 13.40 32.71
N LEU A 167 2.24 13.93 31.60
CA LEU A 167 2.49 13.40 30.27
C LEU A 167 3.96 13.45 29.90
N ARG A 168 4.66 14.56 30.22
CA ARG A 168 6.09 14.71 29.97
C ARG A 168 6.90 13.65 30.69
N GLU A 169 6.58 13.37 31.96
CA GLU A 169 7.24 12.33 32.73
C GLU A 169 7.04 10.93 32.13
N VAL A 170 5.82 10.61 31.71
CA VAL A 170 5.51 9.34 31.07
C VAL A 170 6.28 9.18 29.75
N ILE A 171 6.34 10.23 28.93
CA ILE A 171 7.07 10.19 27.66
C ILE A 171 8.59 10.11 27.91
N ALA A 172 9.11 10.87 28.86
CA ALA A 172 10.53 10.85 29.20
C ALA A 172 11.00 9.49 29.72
N GLY A 173 10.11 8.71 30.33
CA GLY A 173 10.40 7.33 30.75
C GLY A 173 10.53 6.34 29.59
N THR A 174 10.09 6.71 28.39
CA THR A 174 10.07 5.83 27.21
C THR A 174 10.84 6.37 26.01
N CYS A 175 11.06 7.68 25.95
CA CYS A 175 11.69 8.38 24.83
C CYS A 175 12.66 9.44 25.32
N GLU A 176 13.70 9.71 24.54
CA GLU A 176 14.54 10.91 24.76
C GLU A 176 13.78 12.16 24.29
N LEU A 177 13.56 13.11 25.20
CA LEU A 177 12.91 14.38 24.90
C LEU A 177 13.97 15.45 24.61
N THR A 178 14.00 15.95 23.40
CA THR A 178 14.75 17.15 23.01
C THR A 178 13.80 18.35 22.95
N LEU A 179 14.18 19.44 23.61
CA LEU A 179 13.47 20.72 23.60
C LEU A 179 14.00 21.61 22.47
#